data_dd2a005840efa2963d13dfff1caef4c6
#
_entry.id   dd2a005840efa2963d13dfff1caef4c6
#
_cell.length_a   1.000
_cell.length_b   1.000
_cell.length_c   1.000
_cell.angle_alpha   90.00
_cell.angle_beta   90.00
_cell.angle_gamma   90.00
#
_symmetry.space_group_name_H-M   'P 1'
#
loop_
_entity.id
_entity.type
_entity.pdbx_description
1 polymer ?
#
loop_
_entity_poly.entity_id
_entity_poly.type
_entity_poly.pdbx_seq_one_letter_code
_entity_poly.pdbx_strand_id
1 'polypeptide(L)'
;MIKVMSLMKRKDGMAFADFRKWLLDEHVAFARNLPGLKKYTANALINENPDAPYDGITELFFDDEAAMAAAFATDAGKAAGGDAASHCSNRFRMVCEEKLQF
;
A
#
# COMPACT_ATOMS: atom_id res chain seq x y z
N MET A 1 -11.67 -10.24 9.99
CA MET A 1 -10.59 -9.87 9.07
C MET A 1 -10.27 -8.41 9.24
N ILE A 2 -9.01 -8.08 9.24
CA ILE A 2 -8.56 -6.69 9.30
C ILE A 2 -8.08 -6.21 7.94
N LYS A 3 -8.04 -4.90 7.78
CA LYS A 3 -7.57 -4.24 6.57
C LYS A 3 -6.48 -3.24 6.94
N VAL A 4 -5.34 -3.33 6.26
CA VAL A 4 -4.27 -2.34 6.37
C VAL A 4 -4.40 -1.38 5.21
N MET A 5 -4.59 -0.11 5.50
CA MET A 5 -4.60 0.94 4.48
C MET A 5 -3.27 1.68 4.53
N SER A 6 -2.53 1.65 3.44
CA SER A 6 -1.26 2.34 3.33
C SER A 6 -1.44 3.54 2.39
N LEU A 7 -1.42 4.72 2.96
CA LEU A 7 -1.56 5.98 2.23
C LEU A 7 -0.17 6.45 1.82
N MET A 8 -0.01 6.83 0.55
CA MET A 8 1.31 7.09 -0.02
C MET A 8 1.33 8.40 -0.80
N LYS A 9 2.33 9.23 -0.49
CA LYS A 9 2.65 10.43 -1.27
C LYS A 9 3.86 10.12 -2.13
N ARG A 10 3.78 10.40 -3.43
CA ARG A 10 4.89 10.14 -4.34
C ARG A 10 6.15 10.87 -3.92
N LYS A 11 7.27 10.31 -4.29
CA LYS A 11 8.59 10.89 -4.03
C LYS A 11 8.74 12.23 -4.75
N ASP A 12 9.46 13.16 -4.12
CA ASP A 12 9.77 14.44 -4.72
C ASP A 12 10.53 14.25 -6.05
N GLY A 13 10.13 14.97 -7.06
CA GLY A 13 10.72 14.88 -8.40
C GLY A 13 10.19 13.72 -9.24
N MET A 14 9.39 12.83 -8.70
CA MET A 14 8.79 11.74 -9.45
C MET A 14 7.53 12.22 -10.17
N ALA A 15 7.43 11.92 -11.47
CA ALA A 15 6.23 12.26 -12.23
C ALA A 15 5.01 11.50 -11.70
N PHE A 16 3.86 12.17 -11.70
CA PHE A 16 2.61 11.56 -11.25
C PHE A 16 2.25 10.30 -12.04
N ALA A 17 2.45 10.32 -13.36
CA ALA A 17 2.18 9.16 -14.23
C ALA A 17 3.07 7.97 -13.87
N ASP A 18 4.33 8.22 -13.51
CA ASP A 18 5.26 7.17 -13.11
C ASP A 18 4.88 6.57 -11.77
N PHE A 19 4.43 7.39 -10.83
CA PHE A 19 3.93 6.91 -9.53
C PHE A 19 2.69 6.03 -9.72
N ARG A 20 1.73 6.46 -10.55
CA ARG A 20 0.53 5.67 -10.85
C ARG A 20 0.90 4.31 -11.43
N LYS A 21 1.81 4.28 -12.40
CA LYS A 21 2.24 3.04 -13.02
C LYS A 21 2.90 2.12 -12.01
N TRP A 22 3.78 2.65 -11.18
CA TRP A 22 4.42 1.87 -10.14
C TRP A 22 3.39 1.27 -9.18
N LEU A 23 2.49 2.10 -8.66
CA LEU A 23 1.52 1.65 -7.66
C LEU A 23 0.53 0.64 -8.21
N LEU A 24 0.01 0.87 -9.43
CA LEU A 24 -1.03 0.04 -10.02
C LEU A 24 -0.49 -1.23 -10.69
N ASP A 25 0.72 -1.17 -11.24
CA ASP A 25 1.22 -2.25 -12.11
C ASP A 25 2.47 -2.96 -11.59
N GLU A 26 3.29 -2.32 -10.77
CA GLU A 26 4.61 -2.84 -10.41
C GLU A 26 4.71 -3.29 -8.95
N HIS A 27 4.23 -2.48 -8.01
CA HIS A 27 4.35 -2.77 -6.57
C HIS A 27 3.62 -4.07 -6.17
N VAL A 28 2.62 -4.48 -6.92
CA VAL A 28 1.87 -5.73 -6.67
C VAL A 28 2.78 -6.96 -6.66
N ALA A 29 3.90 -6.94 -7.39
CA ALA A 29 4.84 -8.06 -7.39
C ALA A 29 5.40 -8.34 -6.00
N PHE A 30 5.59 -7.30 -5.18
CA PHE A 30 6.03 -7.45 -3.79
C PHE A 30 4.90 -7.93 -2.89
N ALA A 31 3.69 -7.39 -3.07
CA ALA A 31 2.54 -7.78 -2.26
C ALA A 31 2.23 -9.27 -2.40
N ARG A 32 2.38 -9.83 -3.60
CA ARG A 32 2.11 -11.26 -3.86
C ARG A 32 2.94 -12.20 -3.01
N ASN A 33 4.07 -11.77 -2.50
CA ASN A 33 4.97 -12.60 -1.70
C ASN A 33 4.67 -12.55 -0.21
N LEU A 34 3.74 -11.69 0.22
CA LEU A 34 3.38 -11.57 1.65
C LEU A 34 2.58 -12.78 2.11
N PRO A 35 3.11 -13.56 3.09
CA PRO A 35 2.35 -14.71 3.60
C PRO A 35 1.11 -14.24 4.35
N GLY A 36 0.02 -14.98 4.21
CA GLY A 36 -1.23 -14.69 4.91
C GLY A 36 -2.05 -13.54 4.33
N LEU A 37 -1.59 -12.89 3.28
CA LEU A 37 -2.35 -11.85 2.59
C LEU A 37 -3.52 -12.48 1.85
N LYS A 38 -4.75 -12.02 2.16
CA LYS A 38 -5.98 -12.61 1.61
C LYS A 38 -6.51 -11.84 0.40
N LYS A 39 -6.31 -10.53 0.38
CA LYS A 39 -6.77 -9.66 -0.70
C LYS A 39 -5.88 -8.42 -0.74
N TYR A 40 -5.64 -7.92 -1.94
CA TYR A 40 -4.84 -6.72 -2.14
C TYR A 40 -5.48 -5.85 -3.20
N THR A 41 -5.68 -4.57 -2.91
CA THR A 41 -6.16 -3.59 -3.88
C THR A 41 -5.25 -2.37 -3.85
N ALA A 42 -5.02 -1.80 -5.03
CA ALA A 42 -4.28 -0.55 -5.18
C ALA A 42 -5.20 0.51 -5.77
N ASN A 43 -5.14 1.69 -5.18
CA ASN A 43 -5.94 2.83 -5.59
C ASN A 43 -5.02 4.01 -5.83
N ALA A 44 -5.15 4.66 -6.97
CA ALA A 44 -4.39 5.86 -7.28
C ALA A 44 -5.33 6.99 -7.69
N LEU A 45 -4.94 8.23 -7.42
CA LEU A 45 -5.70 9.37 -7.92
C LEU A 45 -5.85 9.25 -9.43
N ILE A 46 -7.03 9.60 -9.96
CA ILE A 46 -7.27 9.62 -11.40
C ILE A 46 -6.47 10.76 -12.05
N ASN A 47 -6.44 11.92 -11.38
CA ASN A 47 -5.72 13.10 -11.84
C ASN A 47 -4.81 13.61 -10.75
N GLU A 48 -3.69 14.21 -11.15
CA GLU A 48 -2.78 14.87 -10.23
C GLU A 48 -3.50 15.99 -9.47
N ASN A 49 -3.32 16.01 -8.16
CA ASN A 49 -3.83 17.06 -7.29
C ASN A 49 -2.71 17.51 -6.35
N PRO A 50 -2.08 18.69 -6.62
CA PRO A 50 -0.98 19.17 -5.78
C PRO A 50 -1.35 19.38 -4.32
N ASP A 51 -2.64 19.62 -4.04
CA ASP A 51 -3.13 19.85 -2.68
C ASP A 51 -3.47 18.57 -1.92
N ALA A 52 -3.50 17.43 -2.60
CA ALA A 52 -3.80 16.17 -1.96
C ALA A 52 -2.60 15.73 -1.10
N PRO A 53 -2.84 15.33 0.17
CA PRO A 53 -1.76 14.86 1.03
C PRO A 53 -1.17 13.52 0.58
N TYR A 54 -1.93 12.74 -0.20
CA TYR A 54 -1.52 11.44 -0.71
C TYR A 54 -1.94 11.27 -2.16
N ASP A 55 -1.20 10.46 -2.91
CA ASP A 55 -1.46 10.18 -4.33
C ASP A 55 -2.08 8.81 -4.55
N GLY A 56 -2.03 7.94 -3.56
CA GLY A 56 -2.59 6.61 -3.65
C GLY A 56 -2.73 5.89 -2.31
N ILE A 57 -3.50 4.81 -2.33
CA ILE A 57 -3.78 4.00 -1.15
C ILE A 57 -3.79 2.54 -1.57
N THR A 58 -3.05 1.71 -0.83
CA THR A 58 -3.19 0.25 -0.96
C THR A 58 -3.99 -0.29 0.22
N GLU A 59 -4.73 -1.36 -0.04
CA GLU A 59 -5.53 -2.04 0.97
C GLU A 59 -5.10 -3.50 1.01
N LEU A 60 -4.66 -3.95 2.18
CA LEU A 60 -4.17 -5.31 2.41
C LEU A 60 -5.06 -5.98 3.46
N PHE A 61 -5.59 -7.15 3.14
CA PHE A 61 -6.50 -7.87 4.04
C PHE A 61 -5.79 -9.06 4.65
N PHE A 62 -5.84 -9.16 5.98
CA PHE A 62 -5.33 -10.27 6.77
C PHE A 62 -6.42 -10.79 7.70
N ASP A 63 -6.29 -12.04 8.18
CA ASP A 63 -7.26 -12.61 9.11
C ASP A 63 -7.33 -11.82 10.41
N ASP A 64 -6.16 -11.40 10.94
CA ASP A 64 -6.05 -10.67 12.20
C ASP A 64 -4.73 -9.89 12.25
N GLU A 65 -4.53 -9.14 13.34
CA GLU A 65 -3.31 -8.36 13.54
C GLU A 65 -2.06 -9.22 13.66
N ALA A 66 -2.19 -10.42 14.24
CA ALA A 66 -1.05 -11.33 14.39
C ALA A 66 -0.56 -11.82 13.01
N ALA A 67 -1.48 -12.15 12.11
CA ALA A 67 -1.15 -12.54 10.74
C ALA A 67 -0.48 -11.39 9.98
N MET A 68 -0.98 -10.17 10.16
CA MET A 68 -0.39 -8.96 9.58
C MET A 68 1.05 -8.77 10.07
N ALA A 69 1.25 -8.78 11.38
CA ALA A 69 2.58 -8.57 11.97
C ALA A 69 3.57 -9.65 11.50
N ALA A 70 3.13 -10.89 11.43
CA ALA A 70 3.97 -11.99 10.95
C ALA A 70 4.38 -11.78 9.48
N ALA A 71 3.45 -11.34 8.62
CA ALA A 71 3.72 -11.08 7.21
C ALA A 71 4.76 -9.97 7.03
N PHE A 72 4.60 -8.87 7.73
CA PHE A 72 5.51 -7.72 7.61
C PHE A 72 6.90 -7.98 8.22
N ALA A 73 7.03 -8.94 9.13
CA ALA A 73 8.30 -9.32 9.72
C ALA A 73 9.17 -10.21 8.81
N THR A 74 8.60 -10.76 7.74
CA THR A 74 9.33 -11.59 6.77
C THR A 74 10.24 -10.76 5.87
N ASP A 75 11.17 -11.44 5.17
CA ASP A 75 11.98 -10.78 4.14
C ASP A 75 11.10 -10.18 3.04
N ALA A 76 10.03 -10.88 2.67
CA ALA A 76 9.06 -10.36 1.70
C ALA A 76 8.39 -9.06 2.19
N GLY A 77 8.05 -8.99 3.48
CA GLY A 77 7.50 -7.79 4.10
C GLY A 77 8.47 -6.62 4.08
N LYS A 78 9.72 -6.88 4.39
CA LYS A 78 10.78 -5.86 4.35
C LYS A 78 11.04 -5.38 2.93
N ALA A 79 11.02 -6.28 1.95
CA ALA A 79 11.20 -5.93 0.54
C ALA A 79 10.04 -5.05 0.04
N ALA A 80 8.80 -5.39 0.39
CA ALA A 80 7.64 -4.58 0.02
C ALA A 80 7.72 -3.17 0.65
N GLY A 81 8.09 -3.09 1.92
CA GLY A 81 8.28 -1.82 2.62
C GLY A 81 9.40 -0.98 2.00
N GLY A 82 10.49 -1.62 1.60
CA GLY A 82 11.62 -0.95 0.93
C GLY A 82 11.24 -0.40 -0.45
N ASP A 83 10.47 -1.16 -1.21
CA ASP A 83 9.98 -0.70 -2.52
C ASP A 83 9.07 0.52 -2.36
N ALA A 84 8.16 0.47 -1.39
CA ALA A 84 7.29 1.62 -1.09
C ALA A 84 8.12 2.83 -0.64
N ALA A 85 9.09 2.63 0.25
CA ALA A 85 9.93 3.71 0.75
C ALA A 85 10.71 4.40 -0.37
N SER A 86 11.16 3.65 -1.38
CA SER A 86 11.95 4.19 -2.49
C SER A 86 11.11 5.02 -3.47
N HIS A 87 9.78 4.92 -3.42
CA HIS A 87 8.86 5.61 -4.32
C HIS A 87 8.02 6.69 -3.65
N CYS A 88 8.13 6.84 -2.33
CA CYS A 88 7.28 7.74 -1.56
C CYS A 88 8.09 8.72 -0.73
N SER A 89 7.62 9.99 -0.67
CA SER A 89 8.17 11.00 0.25
C SER A 89 7.54 10.90 1.62
N ASN A 90 6.30 10.40 1.70
CA ASN A 90 5.57 10.22 2.94
C ASN A 90 4.60 9.06 2.82
N ARG A 91 4.41 8.34 3.92
CA ARG A 91 3.47 7.23 4.02
C ARG A 91 2.79 7.26 5.37
N PHE A 92 1.52 6.83 5.39
CA PHE A 92 0.76 6.68 6.62
C PHE A 92 0.02 5.35 6.59
N ARG A 93 0.18 4.54 7.64
CA ARG A 93 -0.49 3.24 7.72
C ARG A 93 -1.61 3.28 8.74
N MET A 94 -2.78 2.82 8.34
CA MET A 94 -3.93 2.66 9.23
C MET A 94 -4.33 1.18 9.27
N VAL A 95 -4.51 0.64 10.46
CA VAL A 95 -5.01 -0.73 10.65
C VAL A 95 -6.47 -0.61 11.03
N CYS A 96 -7.36 -1.13 10.18
CA CYS A 96 -8.79 -0.92 10.29
C CYS A 96 -9.55 -2.24 10.35
N GLU A 97 -10.69 -2.22 11.01
CA GLU A 97 -11.69 -3.26 10.87
C GLU A 97 -12.70 -2.77 9.83
N GLU A 98 -12.93 -3.57 8.79
CA GLU A 98 -13.90 -3.23 7.76
C GLU A 98 -15.25 -3.87 8.08
N LYS A 99 -16.30 -3.07 8.02
CA LYS A 99 -17.67 -3.54 8.14
C LYS A 99 -18.49 -3.04 6.95
N LEU A 100 -19.00 -3.97 6.15
CA LEU A 100 -19.89 -3.62 5.04
C LEU A 100 -21.19 -3.03 5.60
N GLN A 101 -21.57 -1.84 5.15
CA GLN A 101 -22.75 -1.12 5.64
C GLN A 101 -23.99 -1.38 4.79
N PHE A 102 -23.80 -1.78 3.53
CA PHE A 102 -24.91 -2.08 2.61
C PHE A 102 -24.77 -3.47 2.02
#